data_a038c74713cde47294ad5464c6c231e5
#
_entry.id   a038c74713cde47294ad5464c6c231e5
#
_cell.length_a   1.000
_cell.length_b   1.000
_cell.length_c   1.000
_cell.angle_alpha   90.00
_cell.angle_beta   90.00
_cell.angle_gamma   90.00
#
_symmetry.space_group_name_H-M   'P 1'
#
loop_
_entity.id
_entity.type
_entity.pdbx_description
1 polymer ?
#
loop_
_entity_poly.entity_id
_entity_poly.type
_entity_poly.pdbx_seq_one_letter_code
_entity_poly.pdbx_strand_id
1 'polypeptide(L)'
;MTAVESKRKEITMFKAKEVPPADTILKIKEILNICSITVKEHWYDSNINNIFSVRIEIDGTNYGTNGKGSSHEYALASAYGELMERIGNRAIFKAKERQLTNTSFTYFPDEFTIKADSFDRLVHNTILFNAINGISSNYEEAYKRWRSLINSQEMTCIKYKSSLDNREQIVPVNILKVYGSNGMAAGNTLEEAFVQAVSEIFERYALYQILNDGICPPVIPVNYIEREFENIYSVIMEIQQHNDLFVEIGRAHV
;
A
#
# COMPACT_ATOMS: atom_id res chain seq x y z
N MET A 1 -2.09 -42.03 4.99
CA MET A 1 -2.20 -40.57 5.05
C MET A 1 -2.20 -40.13 6.49
N THR A 2 -1.17 -39.44 6.91
CA THR A 2 -1.02 -38.99 8.30
C THR A 2 -1.85 -37.74 8.56
N ALA A 3 -2.20 -37.47 9.82
CA ALA A 3 -2.96 -36.26 10.21
C ALA A 3 -2.27 -34.95 9.80
N VAL A 4 -0.97 -34.99 9.51
CA VAL A 4 -0.17 -33.87 9.00
C VAL A 4 -0.45 -33.60 7.52
N GLU A 5 -0.68 -34.64 6.69
CA GLU A 5 -1.03 -34.50 5.27
C GLU A 5 -2.47 -33.99 5.08
N SER A 6 -3.38 -34.40 5.99
CA SER A 6 -4.74 -33.86 6.02
C SER A 6 -4.76 -32.36 6.37
N LYS A 7 -3.98 -31.93 7.36
CA LYS A 7 -3.84 -30.50 7.69
C LYS A 7 -3.16 -29.67 6.59
N ARG A 8 -2.17 -30.26 5.87
CA ARG A 8 -1.56 -29.56 4.71
C ARG A 8 -2.56 -29.34 3.57
N LYS A 9 -3.47 -30.28 3.30
CA LYS A 9 -4.54 -30.09 2.29
C LYS A 9 -5.57 -29.05 2.69
N GLU A 10 -5.85 -28.87 3.98
CA GLU A 10 -6.75 -27.81 4.46
C GLU A 10 -6.10 -26.40 4.36
N ILE A 11 -4.80 -26.30 4.56
CA ILE A 11 -4.07 -25.01 4.44
C ILE A 11 -4.03 -24.50 2.99
N THR A 12 -4.07 -25.38 1.99
CA THR A 12 -4.12 -24.99 0.56
C THR A 12 -5.51 -24.48 0.12
N MET A 13 -6.52 -24.51 0.96
CA MET A 13 -7.87 -23.98 0.68
C MET A 13 -8.14 -22.59 1.28
N PHE A 14 -7.19 -21.91 1.88
CA PHE A 14 -7.35 -20.50 2.22
C PHE A 14 -7.42 -19.70 0.93
N LYS A 15 -8.62 -19.28 0.55
CA LYS A 15 -8.78 -18.26 -0.49
C LYS A 15 -8.11 -16.99 0.03
N ALA A 16 -6.99 -16.61 -0.55
CA ALA A 16 -6.26 -15.40 -0.19
C ALA A 16 -7.08 -14.12 -0.39
N LYS A 17 -8.16 -14.22 -1.16
CA LYS A 17 -9.10 -13.13 -1.45
C LYS A 17 -10.53 -13.65 -1.33
N GLU A 18 -11.41 -12.83 -0.78
CA GLU A 18 -12.83 -13.18 -0.57
C GLU A 18 -13.64 -13.16 -1.88
N VAL A 19 -13.21 -12.32 -2.83
CA VAL A 19 -13.90 -12.09 -4.10
C VAL A 19 -12.99 -12.48 -5.27
N PRO A 20 -13.51 -13.14 -6.32
CA PRO A 20 -12.76 -13.41 -7.54
C PRO A 20 -12.18 -12.13 -8.17
N PRO A 21 -11.01 -12.18 -8.81
CA PRO A 21 -10.40 -11.01 -9.43
C PRO A 21 -11.31 -10.32 -10.45
N ALA A 22 -12.04 -11.09 -11.26
CA ALA A 22 -12.97 -10.56 -12.27
C ALA A 22 -14.08 -9.70 -11.64
N ASP A 23 -14.67 -10.14 -10.54
CA ASP A 23 -15.72 -9.40 -9.84
C ASP A 23 -15.16 -8.12 -9.19
N THR A 24 -13.94 -8.20 -8.65
CA THR A 24 -13.23 -7.02 -8.12
C THR A 24 -13.03 -5.98 -9.22
N ILE A 25 -12.57 -6.39 -10.40
CA ILE A 25 -12.35 -5.50 -11.55
C ILE A 25 -13.66 -4.85 -11.98
N LEU A 26 -14.74 -5.64 -12.13
CA LEU A 26 -16.06 -5.12 -12.52
C LEU A 26 -16.54 -4.06 -11.53
N LYS A 27 -16.51 -4.34 -10.24
CA LYS A 27 -16.91 -3.41 -9.18
C LYS A 27 -16.13 -2.10 -9.24
N ILE A 28 -14.81 -2.17 -9.44
CA ILE A 28 -13.98 -0.97 -9.52
C ILE A 28 -14.29 -0.18 -10.80
N LYS A 29 -14.45 -0.85 -11.95
CA LYS A 29 -14.85 -0.19 -13.20
C LYS A 29 -16.20 0.51 -13.09
N GLU A 30 -17.16 -0.07 -12.40
CA GLU A 30 -18.44 0.58 -12.12
C GLU A 30 -18.28 1.85 -11.29
N ILE A 31 -17.48 1.80 -10.22
CA ILE A 31 -17.19 2.98 -9.38
C ILE A 31 -16.52 4.09 -10.20
N LEU A 32 -15.51 3.75 -10.99
CA LEU A 32 -14.81 4.71 -11.85
C LEU A 32 -15.74 5.33 -12.88
N ASN A 33 -16.63 4.54 -13.47
CA ASN A 33 -17.64 5.02 -14.43
C ASN A 33 -18.63 6.01 -13.78
N ILE A 34 -19.13 5.71 -12.58
CA ILE A 34 -19.98 6.63 -11.81
C ILE A 34 -19.26 7.95 -11.55
N CYS A 35 -17.95 7.90 -11.30
CA CYS A 35 -17.11 9.09 -11.10
C CYS A 35 -16.68 9.75 -12.42
N SER A 36 -17.11 9.26 -13.57
CA SER A 36 -16.67 9.73 -14.91
C SER A 36 -15.15 9.67 -15.10
N ILE A 37 -14.50 8.69 -14.48
CA ILE A 37 -13.06 8.44 -14.61
C ILE A 37 -12.85 7.35 -15.66
N THR A 38 -12.24 7.72 -16.77
CA THR A 38 -11.84 6.78 -17.84
C THR A 38 -10.41 6.33 -17.61
N VAL A 39 -10.15 5.04 -17.81
CA VAL A 39 -8.83 4.41 -17.62
C VAL A 39 -8.41 3.71 -18.89
N LYS A 40 -7.13 3.84 -19.26
CA LYS A 40 -6.47 3.09 -20.32
C LYS A 40 -5.63 1.97 -19.74
N GLU A 41 -5.66 0.81 -20.37
CA GLU A 41 -4.90 -0.37 -19.98
C GLU A 41 -3.76 -0.60 -20.99
N HIS A 42 -2.52 -0.66 -20.48
CA HIS A 42 -1.32 -0.91 -21.27
C HIS A 42 -0.66 -2.21 -20.78
N TRP A 43 -0.71 -3.24 -21.60
CA TRP A 43 -0.14 -4.53 -21.27
C TRP A 43 1.33 -4.60 -21.69
N TYR A 44 2.13 -5.21 -20.84
CA TYR A 44 3.53 -5.52 -21.10
C TYR A 44 3.70 -7.02 -21.25
N ASP A 45 4.35 -7.41 -22.33
CA ASP A 45 4.71 -8.81 -22.55
C ASP A 45 6.02 -9.11 -21.82
N SER A 46 5.99 -10.09 -20.92
CA SER A 46 7.18 -10.52 -20.18
C SER A 46 7.98 -11.60 -20.94
N ASN A 47 7.40 -12.21 -21.99
CA ASN A 47 7.91 -13.43 -22.64
C ASN A 47 8.14 -14.61 -21.68
N ILE A 48 7.51 -14.58 -20.51
CA ILE A 48 7.59 -15.61 -19.47
C ILE A 48 6.18 -16.09 -19.18
N ASN A 49 5.99 -17.40 -19.19
CA ASN A 49 4.69 -17.99 -18.91
C ASN A 49 4.20 -17.66 -17.51
N ASN A 50 2.89 -17.42 -17.38
CA ASN A 50 2.24 -17.11 -16.12
C ASN A 50 2.79 -15.87 -15.39
N ILE A 51 3.43 -14.94 -16.10
CA ILE A 51 3.80 -13.63 -15.60
C ILE A 51 3.17 -12.56 -16.49
N PHE A 52 2.23 -11.83 -15.92
CA PHE A 52 1.49 -10.77 -16.60
C PHE A 52 1.73 -9.44 -15.89
N SER A 53 1.92 -8.39 -16.67
CA SER A 53 2.10 -7.03 -16.17
C SER A 53 1.25 -6.07 -16.97
N VAL A 54 0.57 -5.18 -16.27
CA VAL A 54 -0.29 -4.16 -16.86
C VAL A 54 -0.06 -2.83 -16.13
N ARG A 55 -0.04 -1.75 -16.91
CA ARG A 55 -0.16 -0.40 -16.40
C ARG A 55 -1.54 0.12 -16.75
N ILE A 56 -2.24 0.69 -15.76
CA ILE A 56 -3.46 1.43 -16.00
C ILE A 56 -3.21 2.91 -15.76
N GLU A 57 -3.79 3.78 -16.60
CA GLU A 57 -3.64 5.22 -16.50
C GLU A 57 -5.00 5.90 -16.58
N ILE A 58 -5.21 6.92 -15.76
CA ILE A 58 -6.38 7.80 -15.87
C ILE A 58 -6.23 8.61 -17.16
N ASP A 59 -7.19 8.50 -18.06
CA ASP A 59 -7.15 9.14 -19.37
C ASP A 59 -7.00 10.66 -19.25
N GLY A 60 -6.17 11.23 -20.10
CA GLY A 60 -5.83 12.64 -20.07
C GLY A 60 -4.87 13.07 -18.96
N THR A 61 -4.31 12.11 -18.21
CA THR A 61 -3.31 12.38 -17.16
C THR A 61 -2.10 11.46 -17.29
N ASN A 62 -1.07 11.73 -16.49
CA ASN A 62 0.09 10.82 -16.34
C ASN A 62 -0.03 9.94 -15.09
N TYR A 63 -1.19 9.95 -14.44
CA TYR A 63 -1.41 9.17 -13.22
C TYR A 63 -1.86 7.76 -13.57
N GLY A 64 -1.17 6.79 -13.00
CA GLY A 64 -1.49 5.40 -13.20
C GLY A 64 -0.83 4.52 -12.16
N THR A 65 -1.24 3.25 -12.17
CA THR A 65 -0.73 2.20 -11.30
C THR A 65 -0.32 0.99 -12.12
N ASN A 66 0.52 0.15 -11.55
CA ASN A 66 0.99 -1.06 -12.21
C ASN A 66 0.44 -2.28 -11.47
N GLY A 67 0.04 -3.28 -12.22
CA GLY A 67 -0.37 -4.57 -11.67
C GLY A 67 0.46 -5.71 -12.23
N LYS A 68 0.69 -6.70 -11.40
CA LYS A 68 1.37 -7.95 -11.75
C LYS A 68 0.56 -9.13 -11.24
N GLY A 69 0.62 -10.24 -11.94
CA GLY A 69 -0.10 -11.45 -11.54
C GLY A 69 0.27 -12.66 -12.36
N SER A 70 -0.15 -13.81 -11.87
CA SER A 70 0.00 -15.10 -12.56
C SER A 70 -1.06 -15.35 -13.64
N SER A 71 -2.04 -14.45 -13.77
CA SER A 71 -3.00 -14.39 -14.88
C SER A 71 -3.32 -12.93 -15.22
N HIS A 72 -3.95 -12.70 -16.37
CA HIS A 72 -4.42 -11.37 -16.76
C HIS A 72 -5.37 -10.75 -15.71
N GLU A 73 -6.31 -11.56 -15.17
CA GLU A 73 -7.24 -11.07 -14.17
C GLU A 73 -6.52 -10.68 -12.88
N TYR A 74 -5.54 -11.46 -12.41
CA TYR A 74 -4.77 -11.10 -11.21
C TYR A 74 -3.95 -9.84 -11.41
N ALA A 75 -3.27 -9.71 -12.55
CA ALA A 75 -2.52 -8.50 -12.87
C ALA A 75 -3.43 -7.26 -12.92
N LEU A 76 -4.58 -7.40 -13.57
CA LEU A 76 -5.53 -6.31 -13.73
C LEU A 76 -6.19 -5.93 -12.40
N ALA A 77 -6.60 -6.91 -11.58
CA ALA A 77 -7.14 -6.66 -10.25
C ALA A 77 -6.14 -5.97 -9.33
N SER A 78 -4.85 -6.36 -9.42
CA SER A 78 -3.76 -5.69 -8.70
C SER A 78 -3.64 -4.22 -9.11
N ALA A 79 -3.63 -3.91 -10.42
CA ALA A 79 -3.54 -2.54 -10.90
C ALA A 79 -4.74 -1.68 -10.49
N TYR A 80 -5.95 -2.20 -10.65
CA TYR A 80 -7.18 -1.50 -10.23
C TYR A 80 -7.27 -1.34 -8.71
N GLY A 81 -6.86 -2.34 -7.94
CA GLY A 81 -6.79 -2.27 -6.48
C GLY A 81 -5.85 -1.15 -6.02
N GLU A 82 -4.65 -1.06 -6.59
CA GLU A 82 -3.72 0.02 -6.30
C GLU A 82 -4.27 1.39 -6.74
N LEU A 83 -4.97 1.48 -7.87
CA LEU A 83 -5.61 2.73 -8.29
C LEU A 83 -6.64 3.20 -7.26
N MET A 84 -7.50 2.30 -6.77
CA MET A 84 -8.48 2.62 -5.73
C MET A 84 -7.82 3.03 -4.43
N GLU A 85 -6.74 2.35 -4.03
CA GLU A 85 -5.93 2.74 -2.89
C GLU A 85 -5.41 4.18 -3.04
N ARG A 86 -4.81 4.50 -4.20
CA ARG A 86 -4.26 5.84 -4.48
C ARG A 86 -5.34 6.91 -4.52
N ILE A 87 -6.51 6.62 -5.07
CA ILE A 87 -7.65 7.54 -5.08
C ILE A 87 -8.16 7.73 -3.63
N GLY A 88 -8.42 6.64 -2.92
CA GLY A 88 -8.98 6.67 -1.56
C GLY A 88 -8.04 7.36 -0.56
N ASN A 89 -6.74 7.15 -0.69
CA ASN A 89 -5.72 7.83 0.12
C ASN A 89 -5.31 9.20 -0.43
N ARG A 90 -6.01 9.69 -1.47
CA ARG A 90 -5.78 11.01 -2.09
C ARG A 90 -4.37 11.20 -2.66
N ALA A 91 -3.65 10.12 -2.90
CA ALA A 91 -2.28 10.15 -3.40
C ALA A 91 -2.21 10.73 -4.81
N ILE A 92 -3.19 10.43 -5.67
CA ILE A 92 -3.29 10.95 -7.04
C ILE A 92 -3.53 12.47 -7.04
N PHE A 93 -4.35 12.96 -6.11
CA PHE A 93 -4.73 14.37 -6.01
C PHE A 93 -3.80 15.20 -5.10
N LYS A 94 -2.70 14.63 -4.63
CA LYS A 94 -1.60 15.37 -3.99
C LYS A 94 -0.82 16.25 -4.98
N ALA A 95 -1.39 16.47 -6.15
CA ALA A 95 -0.82 17.18 -7.26
C ALA A 95 -0.25 18.55 -6.89
N LYS A 96 0.59 19.08 -7.78
CA LYS A 96 1.33 20.34 -7.71
C LYS A 96 0.54 21.54 -7.14
N GLU A 97 -0.77 21.54 -7.30
CA GLU A 97 -1.66 22.61 -6.82
C GLU A 97 -1.64 22.75 -5.29
N ARG A 98 -1.56 21.65 -4.53
CA ARG A 98 -1.44 21.74 -3.06
C ARG A 98 -0.10 22.29 -2.57
N GLN A 99 0.91 22.31 -3.42
CA GLN A 99 2.19 22.95 -3.10
C GLN A 99 2.13 24.46 -3.24
N LEU A 100 1.16 24.97 -4.02
CA LEU A 100 1.02 26.39 -4.34
C LEU A 100 -0.05 27.09 -3.51
N THR A 101 -0.93 26.35 -2.85
CA THR A 101 -2.06 26.92 -2.11
C THR A 101 -1.86 26.92 -0.60
N ASN A 102 -2.50 27.89 0.03
CA ASN A 102 -2.56 28.01 1.48
C ASN A 102 -3.13 26.72 2.08
N THR A 103 -2.56 26.28 3.20
CA THR A 103 -2.91 25.04 3.92
C THR A 103 -4.33 25.00 4.47
N SER A 104 -5.06 26.11 4.43
CA SER A 104 -6.45 26.22 4.87
C SER A 104 -7.49 25.81 3.83
N PHE A 105 -7.08 25.51 2.60
CA PHE A 105 -8.03 25.12 1.55
C PHE A 105 -8.43 23.65 1.66
N THR A 106 -9.72 23.35 1.65
CA THR A 106 -10.28 22.01 1.64
C THR A 106 -10.60 21.56 0.22
N TYR A 107 -10.12 20.35 -0.17
CA TYR A 107 -10.35 19.78 -1.50
C TYR A 107 -11.43 18.70 -1.51
N PHE A 108 -11.64 18.04 -0.37
CA PHE A 108 -12.53 16.90 -0.23
C PHE A 108 -13.64 17.20 0.77
N PRO A 109 -14.85 16.64 0.58
CA PRO A 109 -16.00 16.92 1.42
C PRO A 109 -15.81 16.57 2.91
N ASP A 110 -14.91 15.64 3.22
CA ASP A 110 -14.60 15.19 4.58
C ASP A 110 -13.40 15.92 5.20
N GLU A 111 -12.80 16.87 4.47
CA GLU A 111 -11.79 17.77 5.01
C GLU A 111 -12.46 18.92 5.78
N PHE A 112 -11.85 19.29 6.90
CA PHE A 112 -12.26 20.42 7.69
C PHE A 112 -11.05 21.19 8.22
N THR A 113 -11.25 22.45 8.55
CA THR A 113 -10.19 23.32 9.04
C THR A 113 -10.30 23.49 10.55
N ILE A 114 -9.18 23.38 11.25
CA ILE A 114 -9.07 23.70 12.67
C ILE A 114 -8.00 24.76 12.90
N LYS A 115 -8.19 25.56 13.96
CA LYS A 115 -7.16 26.49 14.40
C LYS A 115 -5.97 25.72 14.97
N ALA A 116 -4.77 26.16 14.65
CA ALA A 116 -3.53 25.52 15.09
C ALA A 116 -3.45 25.38 16.63
N ASP A 117 -3.87 26.40 17.37
CA ASP A 117 -3.89 26.36 18.84
C ASP A 117 -4.86 25.32 19.43
N SER A 118 -5.94 25.01 18.70
CA SER A 118 -6.88 23.96 19.08
C SER A 118 -6.29 22.58 18.84
N PHE A 119 -5.42 22.44 17.85
CA PHE A 119 -4.73 21.19 17.53
C PHE A 119 -3.70 20.83 18.60
N ASP A 120 -3.04 21.79 19.20
CA ASP A 120 -2.07 21.57 20.27
C ASP A 120 -2.65 20.79 21.45
N ARG A 121 -3.95 20.97 21.73
CA ARG A 121 -4.68 20.20 22.75
C ARG A 121 -5.02 18.77 22.32
N LEU A 122 -5.18 18.55 21.01
CA LEU A 122 -5.53 17.24 20.43
C LEU A 122 -4.31 16.35 20.28
N VAL A 123 -3.14 16.93 19.99
CA VAL A 123 -1.88 16.19 19.75
C VAL A 123 -1.45 15.37 20.97
N HIS A 124 -1.67 15.86 22.19
CA HIS A 124 -1.26 15.15 23.40
C HIS A 124 -1.92 13.79 23.61
N ASN A 125 -3.02 13.50 22.92
CA ASN A 125 -3.79 12.27 23.09
C ASN A 125 -3.90 11.40 21.84
N THR A 126 -3.10 11.66 20.79
CA THR A 126 -3.26 10.98 19.50
C THR A 126 -2.08 10.09 19.14
N ILE A 127 -2.34 9.13 18.22
CA ILE A 127 -1.31 8.32 17.55
C ILE A 127 -0.21 9.22 16.93
N LEU A 128 -0.59 10.41 16.50
CA LEU A 128 0.31 11.41 15.96
C LEU A 128 1.39 11.85 16.96
N PHE A 129 1.01 12.02 18.25
CA PHE A 129 1.97 12.32 19.30
C PHE A 129 3.04 11.24 19.42
N ASN A 130 2.63 9.97 19.37
CA ASN A 130 3.55 8.84 19.43
C ASN A 130 4.43 8.76 18.18
N ALA A 131 3.90 9.08 17.00
CA ALA A 131 4.66 9.13 15.76
C ALA A 131 5.71 10.26 15.79
N ILE A 132 5.35 11.44 16.29
CA ILE A 132 6.28 12.58 16.43
C ILE A 132 7.37 12.26 17.46
N ASN A 133 7.01 11.64 18.58
CA ASN A 133 7.97 11.19 19.60
C ASN A 133 8.92 10.11 19.09
N GLY A 134 8.48 9.23 18.19
CA GLY A 134 9.31 8.21 17.57
C GLY A 134 10.38 8.77 16.62
N ILE A 135 10.20 9.99 16.12
CA ILE A 135 11.15 10.66 15.20
C ILE A 135 12.26 11.41 15.94
N SER A 136 12.02 11.82 17.18
CA SER A 136 12.98 12.55 18.00
C SER A 136 12.91 12.11 19.46
N SER A 137 14.07 11.92 20.07
CA SER A 137 14.17 11.69 21.53
C SER A 137 13.74 12.91 22.35
N ASN A 138 13.58 14.06 21.71
CA ASN A 138 13.11 15.31 22.31
C ASN A 138 11.82 15.76 21.64
N TYR A 139 10.70 15.51 22.33
CA TYR A 139 9.37 15.86 21.86
C TYR A 139 9.22 17.37 21.55
N GLU A 140 9.74 18.25 22.39
CA GLU A 140 9.60 19.69 22.17
C GLU A 140 10.32 20.14 20.89
N GLU A 141 11.46 19.55 20.58
CA GLU A 141 12.20 19.84 19.35
C GLU A 141 11.48 19.31 18.11
N ALA A 142 10.99 18.08 18.17
CA ALA A 142 10.19 17.49 17.08
C ALA A 142 8.91 18.31 16.84
N TYR A 143 8.24 18.72 17.90
CA TYR A 143 7.05 19.55 17.83
C TYR A 143 7.34 20.94 17.26
N LYS A 144 8.42 21.60 17.68
CA LYS A 144 8.85 22.89 17.13
C LYS A 144 9.17 22.79 15.64
N ARG A 145 9.89 21.74 15.21
CA ARG A 145 10.18 21.50 13.79
C ARG A 145 8.89 21.29 13.00
N TRP A 146 7.98 20.47 13.51
CA TRP A 146 6.71 20.24 12.86
C TRP A 146 5.87 21.52 12.77
N ARG A 147 5.80 22.32 13.85
CA ARG A 147 5.12 23.62 13.83
C ARG A 147 5.74 24.61 12.86
N SER A 148 7.04 24.59 12.68
CA SER A 148 7.71 25.45 11.68
C SER A 148 7.36 25.11 10.24
N LEU A 149 6.96 23.87 9.97
CA LEU A 149 6.48 23.43 8.65
C LEU A 149 5.02 23.86 8.39
N ILE A 150 4.29 24.26 9.42
CA ILE A 150 2.89 24.69 9.34
C ILE A 150 2.85 26.20 9.55
N ASN A 151 3.11 26.94 8.48
CA ASN A 151 3.13 28.41 8.50
C ASN A 151 1.74 29.08 8.60
N SER A 152 0.66 28.32 8.84
CA SER A 152 -0.70 28.84 8.85
C SER A 152 -1.31 28.81 10.25
N GLN A 153 -2.16 29.77 10.53
CA GLN A 153 -2.99 29.78 11.75
C GLN A 153 -4.06 28.70 11.76
N GLU A 154 -4.32 28.10 10.60
CA GLU A 154 -5.34 27.08 10.37
C GLU A 154 -4.73 25.87 9.66
N MET A 155 -5.22 24.66 10.01
CA MET A 155 -4.81 23.41 9.40
C MET A 155 -6.00 22.67 8.83
N THR A 156 -5.85 22.15 7.62
CA THR A 156 -6.79 21.20 7.04
C THR A 156 -6.54 19.82 7.62
N CYS A 157 -7.59 19.22 8.16
CA CYS A 157 -7.57 17.92 8.82
C CYS A 157 -8.64 17.01 8.22
N ILE A 158 -8.48 15.72 8.45
CA ILE A 158 -9.46 14.68 8.16
C ILE A 158 -9.64 13.80 9.38
N LYS A 159 -10.78 13.10 9.44
CA LYS A 159 -11.05 12.11 10.47
C LYS A 159 -10.72 10.72 9.97
N TYR A 160 -9.99 9.98 10.80
CA TYR A 160 -9.79 8.55 10.65
C TYR A 160 -10.41 7.81 11.82
N LYS A 161 -10.81 6.59 11.60
CA LYS A 161 -11.28 5.70 12.65
C LYS A 161 -10.15 4.73 13.00
N SER A 162 -9.77 4.70 14.28
CA SER A 162 -8.78 3.75 14.78
C SER A 162 -9.35 2.32 14.71
N SER A 163 -8.59 1.40 14.12
CA SER A 163 -8.95 -0.03 14.08
C SER A 163 -8.79 -0.72 15.46
N LEU A 164 -8.03 -0.12 16.38
CA LEU A 164 -7.76 -0.70 17.69
C LEU A 164 -8.91 -0.47 18.68
N ASP A 165 -9.48 0.72 18.69
CA ASP A 165 -10.43 1.15 19.70
C ASP A 165 -11.68 1.84 19.14
N ASN A 166 -11.83 1.86 17.83
CA ASN A 166 -12.91 2.51 17.09
C ASN A 166 -13.04 4.04 17.32
N ARG A 167 -12.06 4.68 17.95
CA ARG A 167 -12.10 6.13 18.17
C ARG A 167 -11.80 6.91 16.91
N GLU A 168 -12.47 8.05 16.77
CA GLU A 168 -12.10 9.01 15.73
C GLU A 168 -10.76 9.67 16.08
N GLN A 169 -9.88 9.74 15.09
CA GLN A 169 -8.59 10.43 15.14
C GLN A 169 -8.59 11.56 14.14
N ILE A 170 -8.16 12.74 14.56
CA ILE A 170 -8.00 13.89 13.68
C ILE A 170 -6.55 13.90 13.17
N VAL A 171 -6.39 13.85 11.85
CA VAL A 171 -5.08 13.80 11.23
C VAL A 171 -4.92 14.99 10.27
N PRO A 172 -3.88 15.81 10.45
CA PRO A 172 -3.56 16.88 9.50
C PRO A 172 -3.20 16.31 8.13
N VAL A 173 -3.80 16.85 7.08
CA VAL A 173 -3.58 16.41 5.70
C VAL A 173 -2.10 16.54 5.30
N ASN A 174 -1.38 17.50 5.87
CA ASN A 174 0.05 17.69 5.60
C ASN A 174 0.91 16.51 6.02
N ILE A 175 0.53 15.77 7.07
CA ILE A 175 1.25 14.58 7.51
C ILE A 175 1.15 13.48 6.48
N LEU A 176 0.00 13.30 5.87
CA LEU A 176 -0.21 12.31 4.81
C LEU A 176 0.65 12.55 3.56
N LYS A 177 1.20 13.76 3.41
CA LYS A 177 2.13 14.08 2.31
C LYS A 177 3.56 13.64 2.59
N VAL A 178 3.95 13.57 3.85
CA VAL A 178 5.34 13.28 4.29
C VAL A 178 5.57 11.78 4.39
N TYR A 179 4.58 11.05 4.84
CA TYR A 179 4.65 9.59 4.98
C TYR A 179 4.12 8.95 3.71
N GLY A 180 4.94 8.19 3.01
CA GLY A 180 4.59 7.49 1.77
C GLY A 180 3.28 6.69 1.83
N SER A 181 3.20 5.58 1.10
CA SER A 181 2.01 4.72 1.05
C SER A 181 2.04 3.53 2.01
N ASN A 182 3.03 3.43 2.89
CA ASN A 182 3.15 2.29 3.80
C ASN A 182 1.92 2.12 4.68
N GLY A 183 1.34 0.93 4.65
CA GLY A 183 0.11 0.60 5.36
C GLY A 183 -1.16 1.16 4.73
N MET A 184 -1.08 1.72 3.52
CA MET A 184 -2.25 2.06 2.72
C MET A 184 -2.65 0.85 1.90
N ALA A 185 -3.92 0.48 1.94
CA ALA A 185 -4.42 -0.66 1.19
C ALA A 185 -5.87 -0.48 0.75
N ALA A 186 -6.23 -1.13 -0.35
CA ALA A 186 -7.59 -1.34 -0.76
C ALA A 186 -7.93 -2.83 -0.73
N GLY A 187 -9.18 -3.16 -0.43
CA GLY A 187 -9.70 -4.51 -0.40
C GLY A 187 -11.18 -4.54 -0.76
N ASN A 188 -11.71 -5.71 -1.07
CA ASN A 188 -13.15 -5.89 -1.29
C ASN A 188 -13.94 -5.74 0.01
N THR A 189 -13.29 -6.03 1.13
CA THR A 189 -13.78 -5.83 2.50
C THR A 189 -12.78 -5.04 3.32
N LEU A 190 -13.21 -4.55 4.48
CA LEU A 190 -12.34 -3.86 5.43
C LEU A 190 -11.24 -4.80 5.95
N GLU A 191 -11.58 -6.06 6.17
CA GLU A 191 -10.69 -7.10 6.64
C GLU A 191 -9.58 -7.39 5.62
N GLU A 192 -9.90 -7.52 4.33
CA GLU A 192 -8.89 -7.66 3.26
C GLU A 192 -7.95 -6.45 3.23
N ALA A 193 -8.48 -5.23 3.27
CA ALA A 193 -7.68 -4.02 3.27
C ALA A 193 -6.78 -3.95 4.51
N PHE A 194 -7.30 -4.33 5.68
CA PHE A 194 -6.54 -4.36 6.93
C PHE A 194 -5.39 -5.37 6.89
N VAL A 195 -5.66 -6.59 6.43
CA VAL A 195 -4.61 -7.63 6.30
C VAL A 195 -3.52 -7.17 5.34
N GLN A 196 -3.88 -6.59 4.20
CA GLN A 196 -2.92 -6.07 3.24
C GLN A 196 -2.08 -4.93 3.84
N ALA A 197 -2.71 -3.97 4.51
CA ALA A 197 -2.03 -2.84 5.14
C ALA A 197 -1.03 -3.30 6.21
N VAL A 198 -1.44 -4.21 7.09
CA VAL A 198 -0.59 -4.76 8.15
C VAL A 198 0.56 -5.58 7.57
N SER A 199 0.30 -6.38 6.53
CA SER A 199 1.33 -7.16 5.85
C SER A 199 2.42 -6.27 5.26
N GLU A 200 2.05 -5.17 4.61
CA GLU A 200 3.00 -4.20 4.08
C GLU A 200 3.82 -3.53 5.19
N ILE A 201 3.20 -3.16 6.30
CA ILE A 201 3.92 -2.58 7.45
C ILE A 201 4.97 -3.57 7.97
N PHE A 202 4.62 -4.86 8.13
CA PHE A 202 5.57 -5.88 8.58
C PHE A 202 6.68 -6.11 7.57
N GLU A 203 6.38 -6.13 6.28
CA GLU A 203 7.38 -6.24 5.21
C GLU A 203 8.38 -5.09 5.29
N ARG A 204 7.90 -3.86 5.38
CA ARG A 204 8.76 -2.67 5.49
C ARG A 204 9.57 -2.65 6.78
N TYR A 205 8.97 -3.09 7.88
CA TYR A 205 9.68 -3.21 9.15
C TYR A 205 10.80 -4.25 9.09
N ALA A 206 10.53 -5.41 8.52
CA ALA A 206 11.54 -6.45 8.32
C ALA A 206 12.70 -5.96 7.44
N LEU A 207 12.38 -5.28 6.33
CA LEU A 207 13.37 -4.66 5.46
C LEU A 207 14.20 -3.61 6.19
N TYR A 208 13.57 -2.76 7.00
CA TYR A 208 14.27 -1.78 7.82
C TYR A 208 15.27 -2.46 8.76
N GLN A 209 14.87 -3.52 9.47
CA GLN A 209 15.78 -4.26 10.35
C GLN A 209 16.94 -4.91 9.59
N ILE A 210 16.67 -5.51 8.42
CA ILE A 210 17.71 -6.09 7.58
C ILE A 210 18.75 -5.03 7.21
N LEU A 211 18.32 -3.85 6.80
CA LEU A 211 19.22 -2.78 6.34
C LEU A 211 19.90 -2.05 7.49
N ASN A 212 19.16 -1.75 8.55
CA ASN A 212 19.66 -0.96 9.68
C ASN A 212 20.55 -1.77 10.64
N ASP A 213 20.14 -3.00 10.92
CA ASP A 213 20.82 -3.86 11.89
C ASP A 213 21.80 -4.83 11.23
N GLY A 214 21.93 -4.76 9.89
CA GLY A 214 22.81 -5.63 9.12
C GLY A 214 22.45 -7.12 9.18
N ILE A 215 21.16 -7.42 9.41
CA ILE A 215 20.68 -8.81 9.48
C ILE A 215 20.82 -9.44 8.10
N CYS A 216 21.51 -10.59 8.04
CA CYS A 216 21.56 -11.40 6.84
C CYS A 216 20.57 -12.56 6.96
N PRO A 217 19.39 -12.49 6.32
CA PRO A 217 18.44 -13.59 6.39
C PRO A 217 18.98 -14.83 5.68
N PRO A 218 18.57 -16.02 6.11
CA PRO A 218 18.99 -17.26 5.46
C PRO A 218 18.48 -17.33 4.02
N VAL A 219 19.32 -17.90 3.15
CA VAL A 219 18.92 -18.18 1.76
C VAL A 219 17.98 -19.39 1.77
N ILE A 220 16.89 -19.30 1.01
CA ILE A 220 16.00 -20.44 0.77
C ILE A 220 16.64 -21.33 -0.30
N PRO A 221 16.99 -22.59 0.02
CA PRO A 221 17.62 -23.48 -0.96
C PRO A 221 16.69 -23.76 -2.15
N VAL A 222 17.23 -23.72 -3.35
CA VAL A 222 16.45 -23.93 -4.59
C VAL A 222 15.76 -25.31 -4.59
N ASN A 223 16.40 -26.34 -4.07
CA ASN A 223 15.81 -27.67 -3.96
C ASN A 223 14.62 -27.75 -3.00
N TYR A 224 14.52 -26.82 -2.03
CA TYR A 224 13.33 -26.69 -1.22
C TYR A 224 12.17 -26.13 -2.02
N ILE A 225 12.45 -25.10 -2.87
CA ILE A 225 11.44 -24.49 -3.73
C ILE A 225 10.95 -25.49 -4.79
N GLU A 226 11.87 -26.23 -5.41
CA GLU A 226 11.54 -27.29 -6.36
C GLU A 226 10.56 -28.32 -5.77
N ARG A 227 10.79 -28.74 -4.54
CA ARG A 227 9.98 -29.76 -3.87
C ARG A 227 8.63 -29.24 -3.38
N GLU A 228 8.60 -28.05 -2.79
CA GLU A 228 7.42 -27.53 -2.08
C GLU A 228 6.59 -26.55 -2.93
N PHE A 229 7.21 -25.95 -3.95
CA PHE A 229 6.61 -24.89 -4.77
C PHE A 229 6.93 -25.05 -6.26
N GLU A 230 6.57 -26.19 -6.85
CA GLU A 230 6.89 -26.56 -8.23
C GLU A 230 6.55 -25.46 -9.26
N ASN A 231 5.40 -24.79 -9.09
CA ASN A 231 4.98 -23.71 -9.98
C ASN A 231 5.92 -22.49 -9.89
N ILE A 232 6.44 -22.17 -8.71
CA ILE A 232 7.40 -21.08 -8.53
C ILE A 232 8.75 -21.49 -9.11
N TYR A 233 9.16 -22.73 -8.88
CA TYR A 233 10.40 -23.26 -9.42
C TYR A 233 10.42 -23.22 -10.95
N SER A 234 9.34 -23.63 -11.62
CA SER A 234 9.25 -23.58 -13.07
C SER A 234 9.41 -22.15 -13.62
N VAL A 235 8.82 -21.16 -12.99
CA VAL A 235 8.97 -19.75 -13.37
C VAL A 235 10.41 -19.27 -13.18
N ILE A 236 11.07 -19.66 -12.08
CA ILE A 236 12.48 -19.31 -11.83
C ILE A 236 13.37 -19.88 -12.93
N MET A 237 13.17 -21.15 -13.28
CA MET A 237 13.95 -21.80 -14.32
C MET A 237 13.73 -21.15 -15.68
N GLU A 238 12.51 -20.74 -16.00
CA GLU A 238 12.20 -20.02 -17.23
C GLU A 238 12.89 -18.65 -17.28
N ILE A 239 12.86 -17.88 -16.19
CA ILE A 239 13.58 -16.60 -16.10
C ILE A 239 15.08 -16.79 -16.32
N GLN A 240 15.68 -17.79 -15.71
CA GLN A 240 17.11 -18.07 -15.86
C GLN A 240 17.48 -18.46 -17.29
N GLN A 241 16.63 -19.25 -17.96
CA GLN A 241 16.86 -19.67 -19.35
C GLN A 241 16.76 -18.52 -20.37
N HIS A 242 15.83 -17.58 -20.13
CA HIS A 242 15.58 -16.50 -21.10
C HIS A 242 16.55 -15.32 -20.99
N ASN A 243 17.16 -15.10 -19.83
CA ASN A 243 17.84 -13.84 -19.57
C ASN A 243 19.30 -14.00 -19.10
N ASP A 244 19.85 -15.20 -19.04
CA ASP A 244 21.15 -15.50 -18.40
C ASP A 244 21.25 -14.91 -16.98
N LEU A 245 20.10 -14.75 -16.30
CA LEU A 245 20.00 -14.13 -14.99
C LEU A 245 20.11 -15.20 -13.91
N PHE A 246 20.88 -14.89 -12.89
CA PHE A 246 20.88 -15.67 -11.66
C PHE A 246 19.75 -15.20 -10.75
N VAL A 247 18.86 -16.12 -10.38
CA VAL A 247 17.76 -15.84 -9.45
C VAL A 247 18.13 -16.39 -8.08
N GLU A 248 18.30 -15.50 -7.12
CA GLU A 248 18.49 -15.83 -5.71
C GLU A 248 17.22 -15.50 -4.93
N ILE A 249 16.67 -16.48 -4.21
CA ILE A 249 15.50 -16.32 -3.37
C ILE A 249 15.93 -16.43 -1.91
N GLY A 250 15.64 -15.44 -1.11
CA GLY A 250 16.00 -15.47 0.30
C GLY A 250 16.08 -14.10 0.97
N ARG A 251 15.91 -13.04 0.18
CA ARG A 251 15.82 -11.68 0.70
C ARG A 251 14.54 -11.04 0.22
N ALA A 252 13.84 -10.35 1.11
CA ALA A 252 12.78 -9.45 0.71
C ALA A 252 13.41 -8.28 -0.06
N HIS A 253 13.51 -8.43 -1.37
CA HIS A 253 13.78 -7.29 -2.24
C HIS A 253 12.45 -6.64 -2.59
N VAL A 254 12.31 -5.43 -2.23
CA VAL A 254 11.22 -4.54 -2.62
C VAL A 254 11.69 -3.66 -3.76
#